data_eca05b9b0b53d976953eda1680eefe5e
#
_entry.id   eca05b9b0b53d976953eda1680eefe5e
#
_cell.length_a   1.000
_cell.length_b   1.000
_cell.length_c   1.000
_cell.angle_alpha   90.00
_cell.angle_beta   90.00
_cell.angle_gamma   90.00
#
_symmetry.space_group_name_H-M   'P 1'
#
loop_
_entity.id
_entity.type
_entity.pdbx_description
1 polymer ?
#
loop_
_entity_poly.entity_id
_entity_poly.type
_entity_poly.pdbx_seq_one_letter_code
_entity_poly.pdbx_strand_id
1 'polypeptide(L)'
;MAPDSDQMTTAGQRALVMGASGNVGACVTRHLVSDGADVRVLLRKSSSTKGIEGLDVERCYGSISDTSDIATAMSDRDVVYYCVVDTRAELRDPAPLFETNVNSLREVLDVAVNANLRRFVFLSTIGTIAIGRNGETVDEDTPFNWADQAGSYIESRRRAEQLVFSYVADHGLPAVVTNVSNPYGPPDWQPRQGMFVQLAALGKMPFYIRGVGAEVVGIDDVADALLLAAQRGRVGQRYIISERYMTQRELVTVAAEAVGTRPPRLGIPMSVVHGFAHVSDAVGAVFRRDIPISRQSARLFELTSPASHDKATRELGWHPTPTEHFIQRAAQTYVDRGRAISSPAPR
;
A
#
# COMPACT_ATOMS: atom_id res chain seq x y z
N MET A 1 13.61 -15.88 -33.85
CA MET A 1 12.75 -16.71 -33.00
C MET A 1 13.24 -16.48 -31.58
N ALA A 2 12.58 -15.55 -30.83
CA ALA A 2 12.88 -15.35 -29.41
C ALA A 2 12.38 -16.59 -28.64
N PRO A 3 13.11 -17.05 -27.60
CA PRO A 3 12.65 -18.19 -26.83
C PRO A 3 11.32 -17.83 -26.15
N ASP A 4 10.41 -18.81 -26.16
CA ASP A 4 9.15 -18.82 -25.43
C ASP A 4 9.39 -18.26 -24.01
N SER A 5 8.80 -17.12 -23.72
CA SER A 5 8.72 -16.62 -22.35
C SER A 5 7.81 -17.60 -21.60
N ASP A 6 8.42 -18.45 -20.80
CA ASP A 6 7.75 -19.31 -19.83
C ASP A 6 6.90 -18.41 -18.93
N GLN A 7 5.65 -18.14 -19.33
CA GLN A 7 4.73 -17.30 -18.58
C GLN A 7 4.48 -18.01 -17.25
N MET A 8 5.04 -17.46 -16.17
CA MET A 8 4.82 -18.00 -14.84
C MET A 8 3.32 -17.95 -14.54
N THR A 9 2.70 -19.09 -14.39
CA THR A 9 1.34 -19.20 -13.89
C THR A 9 1.35 -19.09 -12.37
N THR A 10 0.29 -18.58 -11.77
CA THR A 10 0.14 -18.52 -10.31
C THR A 10 -0.14 -19.91 -9.73
N ALA A 11 -0.85 -20.75 -10.48
CA ALA A 11 -1.17 -22.13 -10.07
C ALA A 11 0.11 -22.96 -9.85
N GLY A 12 0.21 -23.55 -8.65
CA GLY A 12 1.38 -24.34 -8.24
C GLY A 12 2.64 -23.53 -7.91
N GLN A 13 2.60 -22.19 -7.97
CA GLN A 13 3.69 -21.32 -7.54
C GLN A 13 3.89 -21.44 -6.03
N ARG A 14 5.14 -21.66 -5.60
CA ARG A 14 5.50 -21.62 -4.17
C ARG A 14 5.81 -20.18 -3.76
N ALA A 15 4.82 -19.50 -3.20
CA ALA A 15 4.89 -18.09 -2.88
C ALA A 15 5.14 -17.84 -1.38
N LEU A 16 5.98 -16.85 -1.07
CA LEU A 16 6.10 -16.28 0.27
C LEU A 16 5.50 -14.88 0.27
N VAL A 17 4.55 -14.62 1.17
CA VAL A 17 4.04 -13.27 1.42
C VAL A 17 4.57 -12.76 2.76
N MET A 18 5.38 -11.71 2.73
CA MET A 18 5.80 -10.96 3.89
C MET A 18 4.88 -9.74 4.05
N GLY A 19 4.28 -9.56 5.23
CA GLY A 19 3.31 -8.49 5.47
C GLY A 19 1.84 -8.89 5.23
N ALA A 20 1.52 -10.19 5.23
CA ALA A 20 0.17 -10.72 5.07
C ALA A 20 -0.84 -10.29 6.15
N SER A 21 -0.40 -9.70 7.26
CA SER A 21 -1.26 -9.08 8.28
C SER A 21 -1.79 -7.70 7.90
N GLY A 22 -1.20 -7.05 6.88
CA GLY A 22 -1.65 -5.76 6.33
C GLY A 22 -2.70 -5.95 5.22
N ASN A 23 -3.39 -4.85 4.85
CA ASN A 23 -4.48 -4.91 3.86
C ASN A 23 -4.03 -5.44 2.50
N VAL A 24 -2.96 -4.88 1.93
CA VAL A 24 -2.44 -5.30 0.62
C VAL A 24 -1.90 -6.73 0.68
N GLY A 25 -1.04 -7.05 1.65
CA GLY A 25 -0.47 -8.39 1.78
C GLY A 25 -1.53 -9.47 2.01
N ALA A 26 -2.59 -9.17 2.79
CA ALA A 26 -3.72 -10.08 2.95
C ALA A 26 -4.51 -10.28 1.64
N CYS A 27 -4.68 -9.21 0.83
CA CYS A 27 -5.33 -9.30 -0.46
C CYS A 27 -4.52 -10.15 -1.44
N VAL A 28 -3.22 -9.90 -1.55
CA VAL A 28 -2.28 -10.71 -2.34
C VAL A 28 -2.34 -12.19 -1.92
N THR A 29 -2.35 -12.46 -0.61
CA THR A 29 -2.46 -13.84 -0.09
C THR A 29 -3.75 -14.52 -0.54
N ARG A 30 -4.90 -13.81 -0.49
CA ARG A 30 -6.19 -14.35 -0.95
C ARG A 30 -6.19 -14.66 -2.44
N HIS A 31 -5.67 -13.77 -3.28
CA HIS A 31 -5.60 -13.97 -4.72
C HIS A 31 -4.69 -15.16 -5.06
N LEU A 32 -3.51 -15.25 -4.44
CA LEU A 32 -2.61 -16.39 -4.61
C LEU A 32 -3.26 -17.74 -4.27
N VAL A 33 -3.94 -17.81 -3.11
CA VAL A 33 -4.65 -19.04 -2.69
C VAL A 33 -5.79 -19.36 -3.66
N SER A 34 -6.57 -18.34 -4.07
CA SER A 34 -7.66 -18.51 -5.05
C SER A 34 -7.17 -19.05 -6.39
N ASP A 35 -5.99 -18.65 -6.81
CA ASP A 35 -5.34 -19.09 -8.05
C ASP A 35 -4.61 -20.43 -7.92
N GLY A 36 -4.64 -21.06 -6.74
CA GLY A 36 -4.06 -22.38 -6.52
C GLY A 36 -2.54 -22.37 -6.26
N ALA A 37 -1.97 -21.28 -5.77
CA ALA A 37 -0.60 -21.20 -5.32
C ALA A 37 -0.41 -21.91 -3.97
N ASP A 38 0.79 -22.47 -3.74
CA ASP A 38 1.26 -22.92 -2.42
C ASP A 38 1.82 -21.70 -1.69
N VAL A 39 1.06 -21.20 -0.70
CA VAL A 39 1.34 -19.91 -0.05
C VAL A 39 1.87 -20.11 1.36
N ARG A 40 3.06 -19.58 1.63
CA ARG A 40 3.60 -19.37 2.97
C ARG A 40 3.51 -17.90 3.34
N VAL A 41 3.21 -17.60 4.62
CA VAL A 41 3.20 -16.23 5.15
C VAL A 41 4.16 -16.12 6.32
N LEU A 42 4.99 -15.07 6.32
CA LEU A 42 5.83 -14.74 7.49
C LEU A 42 5.10 -13.73 8.37
N LEU A 43 4.86 -14.09 9.63
CA LEU A 43 4.07 -13.34 10.60
C LEU A 43 4.85 -13.17 11.89
N ARG A 44 4.69 -12.03 12.56
CA ARG A 44 5.09 -11.90 13.96
C ARG A 44 4.02 -12.58 14.85
N LYS A 45 4.40 -13.14 15.99
CA LYS A 45 3.45 -13.75 16.95
C LYS A 45 2.32 -12.79 17.37
N SER A 46 2.58 -11.48 17.35
CA SER A 46 1.61 -10.41 17.66
C SER A 46 0.77 -9.96 16.45
N SER A 47 1.02 -10.48 15.25
CA SER A 47 0.32 -10.05 14.04
C SER A 47 -1.15 -10.46 14.05
N SER A 48 -2.03 -9.55 13.63
CA SER A 48 -3.43 -9.91 13.36
C SER A 48 -3.52 -10.82 12.14
N THR A 49 -4.24 -11.92 12.23
CA THR A 49 -4.47 -12.84 11.11
C THR A 49 -5.86 -12.72 10.50
N LYS A 50 -6.66 -11.72 10.91
CA LYS A 50 -8.03 -11.51 10.43
C LYS A 50 -8.15 -11.42 8.90
N GLY A 51 -7.17 -10.82 8.25
CA GLY A 51 -7.15 -10.65 6.78
C GLY A 51 -6.93 -11.95 6.01
N ILE A 52 -6.40 -12.99 6.66
CA ILE A 52 -6.07 -14.30 6.09
C ILE A 52 -6.75 -15.44 6.83
N GLU A 53 -7.79 -15.14 7.61
CA GLU A 53 -8.57 -16.14 8.33
C GLU A 53 -9.29 -17.06 7.35
N GLY A 54 -9.26 -18.37 7.63
CA GLY A 54 -9.89 -19.38 6.78
C GLY A 54 -9.14 -19.73 5.50
N LEU A 55 -8.00 -19.09 5.20
CA LEU A 55 -7.17 -19.44 4.06
C LEU A 55 -6.26 -20.62 4.39
N ASP A 56 -6.10 -21.51 3.40
CA ASP A 56 -5.13 -22.60 3.43
C ASP A 56 -3.74 -22.06 3.10
N VAL A 57 -3.00 -21.66 4.14
CA VAL A 57 -1.66 -21.08 4.03
C VAL A 57 -0.76 -21.63 5.12
N GLU A 58 0.49 -21.89 4.77
CA GLU A 58 1.53 -22.22 5.75
C GLU A 58 1.92 -20.96 6.54
N ARG A 59 1.81 -21.02 7.87
CA ARG A 59 2.14 -19.88 8.75
C ARG A 59 3.50 -20.09 9.39
N CYS A 60 4.48 -19.29 8.95
CA CYS A 60 5.80 -19.20 9.56
C CYS A 60 5.80 -18.01 10.52
N TYR A 61 6.22 -18.22 11.78
CA TYR A 61 6.29 -17.16 12.79
C TYR A 61 7.74 -16.77 13.03
N GLY A 62 8.05 -15.49 12.79
CA GLY A 62 9.40 -14.95 12.93
C GLY A 62 9.46 -13.44 12.72
N SER A 63 10.67 -12.91 12.66
CA SER A 63 10.98 -11.49 12.45
C SER A 63 11.63 -11.26 11.09
N ILE A 64 11.28 -10.17 10.43
CA ILE A 64 11.99 -9.68 9.22
C ILE A 64 13.35 -9.04 9.55
N SER A 65 13.73 -8.96 10.83
CA SER A 65 15.02 -8.50 11.30
C SER A 65 15.88 -9.66 11.85
N ASP A 66 15.47 -10.91 11.60
CA ASP A 66 16.20 -12.11 11.94
C ASP A 66 16.47 -12.93 10.67
N THR A 67 17.75 -13.02 10.30
CA THR A 67 18.14 -13.68 9.05
C THR A 67 17.83 -15.18 9.03
N SER A 68 17.78 -15.84 10.19
CA SER A 68 17.44 -17.26 10.29
C SER A 68 15.94 -17.50 10.09
N ASP A 69 15.10 -16.62 10.65
CA ASP A 69 13.65 -16.64 10.43
C ASP A 69 13.32 -16.37 8.97
N ILE A 70 14.02 -15.38 8.36
CA ILE A 70 13.85 -15.02 6.96
C ILE A 70 14.27 -16.19 6.06
N ALA A 71 15.43 -16.80 6.29
CA ALA A 71 15.92 -17.93 5.51
C ALA A 71 14.99 -19.13 5.61
N THR A 72 14.48 -19.42 6.80
CA THR A 72 13.48 -20.48 7.01
C THR A 72 12.20 -20.20 6.23
N ALA A 73 11.70 -18.96 6.27
CA ALA A 73 10.51 -18.56 5.54
C ALA A 73 10.69 -18.63 4.01
N MET A 74 11.88 -18.28 3.49
CA MET A 74 12.19 -18.30 2.06
C MET A 74 12.58 -19.67 1.51
N SER A 75 12.90 -20.63 2.38
CA SER A 75 13.31 -21.96 1.92
C SER A 75 12.24 -22.58 1.02
N ASP A 76 12.65 -23.12 -0.12
CA ASP A 76 11.77 -23.74 -1.12
C ASP A 76 10.66 -22.83 -1.69
N ARG A 77 10.82 -21.53 -1.65
CA ARG A 77 9.89 -20.59 -2.30
C ARG A 77 10.45 -20.10 -3.64
N ASP A 78 9.56 -19.94 -4.60
CA ASP A 78 9.92 -19.47 -5.95
C ASP A 78 9.79 -17.95 -6.06
N VAL A 79 8.78 -17.38 -5.39
CA VAL A 79 8.45 -15.95 -5.45
C VAL A 79 8.22 -15.38 -4.07
N VAL A 80 8.79 -14.20 -3.83
CA VAL A 80 8.55 -13.40 -2.63
C VAL A 80 7.72 -12.17 -2.98
N TYR A 81 6.60 -11.98 -2.29
CA TYR A 81 5.81 -10.74 -2.28
C TYR A 81 6.11 -9.99 -1.00
N TYR A 82 6.93 -8.95 -1.10
CA TYR A 82 7.32 -8.14 0.05
C TYR A 82 6.36 -6.96 0.21
N CYS A 83 5.39 -7.11 1.11
CA CYS A 83 4.34 -6.13 1.41
C CYS A 83 4.51 -5.49 2.80
N VAL A 84 5.69 -5.60 3.43
CA VAL A 84 5.94 -4.97 4.73
C VAL A 84 6.21 -3.49 4.55
N VAL A 85 5.50 -2.67 5.32
CA VAL A 85 5.69 -1.22 5.34
C VAL A 85 5.26 -0.63 6.68
N ASP A 86 6.06 0.28 7.22
CA ASP A 86 5.63 1.22 8.24
C ASP A 86 5.20 2.53 7.57
N THR A 87 3.92 2.89 7.73
CA THR A 87 3.29 4.05 7.07
C THR A 87 3.06 5.23 8.01
N ARG A 88 3.64 5.20 9.22
CA ARG A 88 3.40 6.21 10.27
C ARG A 88 4.17 7.50 9.98
N ALA A 89 3.69 8.28 9.02
CA ALA A 89 4.29 9.57 8.64
C ALA A 89 4.27 10.62 9.78
N GLU A 90 3.40 10.43 10.78
CA GLU A 90 3.23 11.30 11.94
C GLU A 90 4.28 11.13 13.04
N LEU A 91 5.16 10.13 12.94
CA LEU A 91 6.18 9.88 13.98
C LEU A 91 7.13 11.07 14.13
N ARG A 92 7.33 11.49 15.36
CA ARG A 92 8.29 12.53 15.75
C ARG A 92 9.73 12.03 15.69
N ASP A 93 9.94 10.80 16.14
CA ASP A 93 11.19 10.06 15.91
C ASP A 93 11.03 9.16 14.69
N PRO A 94 11.75 9.44 13.60
CA PRO A 94 11.64 8.65 12.37
C PRO A 94 12.42 7.33 12.41
N ALA A 95 13.22 7.06 13.44
CA ALA A 95 14.06 5.87 13.51
C ALA A 95 13.29 4.55 13.28
N PRO A 96 12.08 4.34 13.84
CA PRO A 96 11.30 3.13 13.56
C PRO A 96 10.89 2.97 12.10
N LEU A 97 10.69 4.08 11.36
CA LEU A 97 10.39 4.02 9.91
C LEU A 97 11.58 3.47 9.13
N PHE A 98 12.78 3.99 9.40
CA PHE A 98 14.01 3.54 8.74
C PHE A 98 14.36 2.12 9.16
N GLU A 99 14.14 1.76 10.42
CA GLU A 99 14.36 0.41 10.90
C GLU A 99 13.50 -0.60 10.14
N THR A 100 12.19 -0.35 10.04
CA THR A 100 11.28 -1.28 9.34
C THR A 100 11.44 -1.21 7.82
N ASN A 101 11.46 0.01 7.25
CA ASN A 101 11.37 0.17 5.80
C ASN A 101 12.71 -0.02 5.08
N VAL A 102 13.85 0.16 5.77
CA VAL A 102 15.19 0.11 5.16
C VAL A 102 16.06 -0.97 5.77
N ASN A 103 16.28 -0.95 7.09
CA ASN A 103 17.23 -1.88 7.73
C ASN A 103 16.72 -3.32 7.67
N SER A 104 15.47 -3.56 8.11
CA SER A 104 14.88 -4.90 8.02
C SER A 104 14.72 -5.38 6.57
N LEU A 105 14.46 -4.47 5.61
CA LEU A 105 14.46 -4.83 4.20
C LEU A 105 15.84 -5.30 3.74
N ARG A 106 16.92 -4.68 4.19
CA ARG A 106 18.30 -5.10 3.86
C ARG A 106 18.52 -6.56 4.27
N GLU A 107 18.17 -6.92 5.52
CA GLU A 107 18.28 -8.30 6.02
C GLU A 107 17.50 -9.29 5.11
N VAL A 108 16.32 -8.89 4.66
CA VAL A 108 15.52 -9.70 3.74
C VAL A 108 16.19 -9.85 2.38
N LEU A 109 16.77 -8.78 1.83
CA LEU A 109 17.45 -8.80 0.54
C LEU A 109 18.75 -9.61 0.59
N ASP A 110 19.52 -9.54 1.70
CA ASP A 110 20.74 -10.33 1.91
C ASP A 110 20.44 -11.84 1.88
N VAL A 111 19.32 -12.26 2.42
CA VAL A 111 18.87 -13.65 2.32
C VAL A 111 18.35 -13.96 0.90
N ALA A 112 17.57 -13.04 0.32
CA ALA A 112 16.91 -13.26 -0.98
C ALA A 112 17.89 -13.49 -2.12
N VAL A 113 19.07 -12.85 -2.13
CA VAL A 113 20.10 -13.06 -3.17
C VAL A 113 20.65 -14.48 -3.19
N ASN A 114 20.55 -15.22 -2.10
CA ASN A 114 21.01 -16.60 -1.95
C ASN A 114 19.88 -17.64 -2.02
N ALA A 115 18.62 -17.21 -2.14
CA ALA A 115 17.45 -18.08 -2.05
C ALA A 115 16.98 -18.68 -3.40
N ASN A 116 17.71 -18.47 -4.48
CA ASN A 116 17.37 -18.95 -5.85
C ASN A 116 15.93 -18.57 -6.27
N LEU A 117 15.49 -17.38 -5.92
CA LEU A 117 14.16 -16.88 -6.26
C LEU A 117 14.02 -16.68 -7.77
N ARG A 118 12.86 -17.03 -8.31
CA ARG A 118 12.47 -16.67 -9.68
C ARG A 118 12.03 -15.20 -9.76
N ARG A 119 11.45 -14.66 -8.66
CA ARG A 119 10.97 -13.28 -8.59
C ARG A 119 10.92 -12.76 -7.15
N PHE A 120 11.26 -11.49 -6.97
CA PHE A 120 11.03 -10.69 -5.77
C PHE A 120 10.16 -9.50 -6.13
N VAL A 121 8.90 -9.45 -5.68
CA VAL A 121 7.98 -8.32 -5.93
C VAL A 121 8.01 -7.40 -4.73
N PHE A 122 8.48 -6.17 -4.92
CA PHE A 122 8.58 -5.17 -3.88
C PHE A 122 7.40 -4.19 -3.96
N LEU A 123 6.56 -4.17 -2.92
CA LEU A 123 5.50 -3.18 -2.76
C LEU A 123 6.11 -1.82 -2.38
N SER A 124 6.22 -0.91 -3.33
CA SER A 124 6.58 0.48 -3.12
C SER A 124 5.32 1.37 -3.06
N THR A 125 5.49 2.66 -3.20
CA THR A 125 4.40 3.65 -3.12
C THR A 125 4.51 4.66 -4.24
N ILE A 126 3.37 5.21 -4.66
CA ILE A 126 3.31 6.36 -5.58
C ILE A 126 4.11 7.57 -5.05
N GLY A 127 4.28 7.66 -3.72
CA GLY A 127 5.06 8.71 -3.08
C GLY A 127 6.55 8.72 -3.41
N THR A 128 7.09 7.69 -4.07
CA THR A 128 8.48 7.67 -4.58
C THR A 128 8.58 8.13 -6.04
N ILE A 129 7.45 8.44 -6.67
CA ILE A 129 7.38 9.02 -8.02
C ILE A 129 7.40 10.56 -7.93
N ALA A 130 7.72 11.22 -9.04
CA ALA A 130 7.67 12.66 -9.15
C ALA A 130 6.27 13.24 -8.93
N ILE A 131 6.20 14.56 -8.72
CA ILE A 131 4.96 15.33 -8.71
C ILE A 131 4.93 16.22 -9.94
N GLY A 132 3.87 16.12 -10.73
CA GLY A 132 3.64 16.95 -11.90
C GLY A 132 3.35 18.41 -11.50
N ARG A 133 3.84 19.34 -12.29
CA ARG A 133 3.57 20.76 -12.10
C ARG A 133 2.25 21.14 -12.78
N ASN A 134 1.45 21.97 -12.11
CA ASN A 134 0.19 22.48 -12.68
C ASN A 134 -0.78 21.39 -13.21
N GLY A 135 -0.82 20.21 -12.58
CA GLY A 135 -1.69 19.10 -12.99
C GLY A 135 -1.12 18.24 -14.13
N GLU A 136 0.16 18.40 -14.46
CA GLU A 136 0.86 17.52 -15.39
C GLU A 136 0.84 16.08 -14.88
N THR A 137 0.57 15.12 -15.78
CA THR A 137 0.63 13.69 -15.48
C THR A 137 2.09 13.22 -15.52
N VAL A 138 2.52 12.53 -14.48
CA VAL A 138 3.87 11.95 -14.38
C VAL A 138 3.83 10.44 -14.65
N ASP A 139 4.99 9.88 -14.94
CA ASP A 139 5.22 8.46 -15.17
C ASP A 139 6.45 7.95 -14.40
N GLU A 140 6.82 6.69 -14.64
CA GLU A 140 7.95 6.04 -13.98
C GLU A 140 9.31 6.64 -14.34
N ASP A 141 9.41 7.28 -15.50
CA ASP A 141 10.65 7.88 -16.02
C ASP A 141 10.83 9.33 -15.58
N THR A 142 9.78 9.97 -15.05
CA THR A 142 9.83 11.34 -14.55
C THR A 142 10.75 11.43 -13.32
N PRO A 143 11.83 12.27 -13.35
CA PRO A 143 12.77 12.37 -12.24
C PRO A 143 12.13 12.88 -10.97
N PHE A 144 12.41 12.22 -9.83
CA PHE A 144 11.89 12.62 -8.52
C PHE A 144 12.31 14.06 -8.17
N ASN A 145 11.37 14.93 -7.84
CA ASN A 145 11.52 16.37 -7.80
C ASN A 145 11.08 17.07 -6.51
N TRP A 146 10.77 16.32 -5.43
CA TRP A 146 10.22 16.90 -4.20
C TRP A 146 10.86 16.39 -2.91
N ALA A 147 12.15 16.00 -2.97
CA ALA A 147 12.92 15.45 -1.85
C ALA A 147 12.87 16.32 -0.58
N ASP A 148 13.02 17.66 -0.74
CA ASP A 148 13.03 18.61 0.38
C ASP A 148 11.69 18.71 1.13
N GLN A 149 10.61 18.21 0.52
CA GLN A 149 9.25 18.27 1.05
C GLN A 149 8.70 16.89 1.45
N ALA A 150 9.40 15.82 1.10
CA ALA A 150 8.91 14.45 1.17
C ALA A 150 8.65 13.95 2.59
N GLY A 151 9.38 14.44 3.58
CA GLY A 151 9.31 13.96 4.96
C GLY A 151 9.86 12.55 5.15
N SER A 152 9.98 12.13 6.41
CA SER A 152 10.68 10.90 6.80
C SER A 152 10.06 9.62 6.23
N TYR A 153 8.72 9.57 6.12
CA TYR A 153 8.06 8.41 5.55
C TYR A 153 8.46 8.20 4.09
N ILE A 154 8.29 9.21 3.24
CA ILE A 154 8.63 9.12 1.82
C ILE A 154 10.13 8.89 1.64
N GLU A 155 10.97 9.57 2.41
CA GLU A 155 12.42 9.35 2.35
C GLU A 155 12.79 7.90 2.71
N SER A 156 12.17 7.30 3.72
CA SER A 156 12.40 5.89 4.05
C SER A 156 11.96 4.95 2.91
N ARG A 157 10.85 5.25 2.23
CA ARG A 157 10.37 4.47 1.09
C ARG A 157 11.27 4.62 -0.15
N ARG A 158 11.78 5.84 -0.41
CA ARG A 158 12.75 6.08 -1.48
C ARG A 158 14.04 5.30 -1.25
N ARG A 159 14.58 5.35 -0.03
CA ARG A 159 15.79 4.56 0.32
C ARG A 159 15.54 3.07 0.19
N ALA A 160 14.37 2.58 0.59
CA ALA A 160 13.99 1.19 0.41
C ALA A 160 13.95 0.79 -1.07
N GLU A 161 13.34 1.60 -1.92
CA GLU A 161 13.27 1.34 -3.37
C GLU A 161 14.66 1.38 -4.02
N GLN A 162 15.48 2.38 -3.69
CA GLN A 162 16.87 2.48 -4.14
C GLN A 162 17.71 1.27 -3.70
N LEU A 163 17.49 0.80 -2.47
CA LEU A 163 18.14 -0.40 -1.96
C LEU A 163 17.76 -1.64 -2.79
N VAL A 164 16.48 -1.83 -3.14
CA VAL A 164 16.07 -2.93 -4.01
C VAL A 164 16.76 -2.82 -5.37
N PHE A 165 16.82 -1.65 -5.98
CA PHE A 165 17.50 -1.47 -7.27
C PHE A 165 19.01 -1.71 -7.20
N SER A 166 19.68 -1.34 -6.08
CA SER A 166 21.11 -1.67 -5.92
C SER A 166 21.32 -3.18 -5.85
N TYR A 167 20.44 -3.94 -5.17
CA TYR A 167 20.53 -5.40 -5.13
C TYR A 167 20.26 -6.06 -6.49
N VAL A 168 19.42 -5.46 -7.33
CA VAL A 168 19.26 -5.90 -8.73
C VAL A 168 20.56 -5.68 -9.49
N ALA A 169 21.16 -4.51 -9.39
CA ALA A 169 22.37 -4.14 -10.14
C ALA A 169 23.62 -4.90 -9.66
N ASP A 170 23.81 -5.00 -8.36
CA ASP A 170 25.07 -5.50 -7.76
C ASP A 170 25.06 -7.02 -7.53
N HIS A 171 23.87 -7.60 -7.31
CA HIS A 171 23.71 -9.02 -6.92
C HIS A 171 22.81 -9.83 -7.85
N GLY A 172 22.23 -9.19 -8.90
CA GLY A 172 21.35 -9.88 -9.83
C GLY A 172 20.02 -10.33 -9.22
N LEU A 173 19.56 -9.70 -8.11
CA LEU A 173 18.28 -10.04 -7.51
C LEU A 173 17.14 -9.87 -8.54
N PRO A 174 16.30 -10.89 -8.79
CA PRO A 174 15.24 -10.80 -9.80
C PRO A 174 14.03 -9.98 -9.30
N ALA A 175 14.28 -8.72 -8.92
CA ALA A 175 13.26 -7.86 -8.31
C ALA A 175 12.51 -7.01 -9.34
N VAL A 176 11.21 -6.81 -9.04
CA VAL A 176 10.30 -5.89 -9.71
C VAL A 176 9.63 -5.02 -8.65
N VAL A 177 9.50 -3.73 -8.94
CA VAL A 177 8.92 -2.74 -8.00
C VAL A 177 7.53 -2.32 -8.47
N THR A 178 6.58 -2.23 -7.53
CA THR A 178 5.22 -1.73 -7.78
C THR A 178 4.98 -0.48 -6.95
N ASN A 179 4.80 0.68 -7.61
CA ASN A 179 4.54 1.97 -6.97
C ASN A 179 3.04 2.17 -6.82
N VAL A 180 2.49 1.61 -5.74
CA VAL A 180 1.04 1.57 -5.50
C VAL A 180 0.56 2.90 -4.96
N SER A 181 -0.57 3.39 -5.50
CA SER A 181 -1.26 4.58 -5.03
C SER A 181 -2.09 4.29 -3.75
N ASN A 182 -3.16 5.03 -3.49
CA ASN A 182 -3.99 4.80 -2.31
C ASN A 182 -5.01 3.67 -2.57
N PRO A 183 -4.82 2.46 -2.00
CA PRO A 183 -5.71 1.34 -2.24
C PRO A 183 -6.99 1.44 -1.42
N TYR A 184 -8.14 1.25 -2.06
CA TYR A 184 -9.46 1.20 -1.44
C TYR A 184 -10.15 -0.15 -1.68
N GLY A 185 -10.88 -0.62 -0.69
CA GLY A 185 -11.68 -1.84 -0.81
C GLY A 185 -11.78 -2.63 0.49
N PRO A 186 -12.74 -3.59 0.59
CA PRO A 186 -12.83 -4.51 1.71
C PRO A 186 -11.80 -5.65 1.57
N PRO A 187 -11.47 -6.33 2.69
CA PRO A 187 -11.77 -5.95 4.05
C PRO A 187 -10.66 -5.04 4.62
N ASP A 188 -10.94 -3.78 4.82
CA ASP A 188 -10.04 -2.89 5.54
C ASP A 188 -10.22 -3.07 7.06
N TRP A 189 -9.32 -3.85 7.68
CA TRP A 189 -9.37 -4.14 9.10
C TRP A 189 -8.78 -3.03 9.97
N GLN A 190 -7.91 -2.19 9.38
CA GLN A 190 -7.22 -1.08 10.04
C GLN A 190 -7.31 0.16 9.14
N PRO A 191 -8.45 0.88 9.15
CA PRO A 191 -8.71 1.95 8.18
C PRO A 191 -7.85 3.17 8.44
N ARG A 192 -6.60 3.17 8.02
CA ARG A 192 -5.77 4.39 7.99
C ARG A 192 -6.10 5.22 6.74
N GLN A 193 -6.02 4.61 5.57
CA GLN A 193 -6.37 5.26 4.30
C GLN A 193 -7.89 5.31 4.09
N GLY A 194 -8.60 4.25 4.48
CA GLY A 194 -10.06 4.16 4.42
C GLY A 194 -10.81 5.04 5.43
N MET A 195 -10.12 5.78 6.32
CA MET A 195 -10.76 6.58 7.36
C MET A 195 -11.78 7.60 6.79
N PHE A 196 -11.45 8.28 5.71
CA PHE A 196 -12.39 9.24 5.09
C PHE A 196 -13.62 8.53 4.50
N VAL A 197 -13.43 7.38 3.87
CA VAL A 197 -14.52 6.52 3.38
C VAL A 197 -15.39 6.07 4.54
N GLN A 198 -14.79 5.60 5.63
CA GLN A 198 -15.50 5.18 6.82
C GLN A 198 -16.31 6.31 7.46
N LEU A 199 -15.71 7.49 7.66
CA LEU A 199 -16.39 8.64 8.25
C LEU A 199 -17.55 9.12 7.37
N ALA A 200 -17.37 9.14 6.06
CA ALA A 200 -18.42 9.52 5.11
C ALA A 200 -19.56 8.49 5.11
N ALA A 201 -19.25 7.19 5.05
CA ALA A 201 -20.23 6.11 5.10
C ALA A 201 -21.06 6.12 6.39
N LEU A 202 -20.44 6.46 7.53
CA LEU A 202 -21.12 6.56 8.82
C LEU A 202 -21.86 7.90 9.04
N GLY A 203 -21.84 8.82 8.05
CA GLY A 203 -22.45 10.15 8.16
C GLY A 203 -21.74 11.08 9.18
N LYS A 204 -20.48 10.76 9.52
CA LYS A 204 -19.68 11.48 10.52
C LYS A 204 -18.66 12.46 9.91
N MET A 205 -18.72 12.69 8.60
CA MET A 205 -17.83 13.61 7.87
C MET A 205 -18.54 14.96 7.68
N PRO A 206 -18.23 16.00 8.47
CA PRO A 206 -18.95 17.29 8.39
C PRO A 206 -18.47 18.17 7.23
N PHE A 207 -17.27 17.96 6.73
CA PHE A 207 -16.64 18.76 5.68
C PHE A 207 -15.72 17.90 4.80
N TYR A 208 -15.32 18.46 3.66
CA TYR A 208 -14.21 17.98 2.83
C TYR A 208 -13.15 19.08 2.67
N ILE A 209 -11.91 18.69 2.29
CA ILE A 209 -10.83 19.65 2.04
C ILE A 209 -10.85 20.03 0.56
N ARG A 210 -10.96 21.34 0.26
CA ARG A 210 -10.99 21.84 -1.12
C ARG A 210 -9.63 21.77 -1.78
N GLY A 211 -9.60 21.42 -3.08
CA GLY A 211 -8.38 21.41 -3.88
C GLY A 211 -7.41 20.28 -3.56
N VAL A 212 -7.84 19.29 -2.76
CA VAL A 212 -7.05 18.11 -2.41
C VAL A 212 -7.59 16.90 -3.15
N GLY A 213 -6.68 16.07 -3.61
CA GLY A 213 -6.98 14.78 -4.23
C GLY A 213 -5.76 13.87 -4.14
N ALA A 214 -5.91 12.67 -4.62
CA ALA A 214 -4.83 11.69 -4.66
C ALA A 214 -5.08 10.67 -5.78
N GLU A 215 -4.03 10.02 -6.20
CA GLU A 215 -4.10 8.82 -7.01
C GLU A 215 -4.73 7.69 -6.19
N VAL A 216 -5.67 6.95 -6.79
CA VAL A 216 -6.44 5.87 -6.14
C VAL A 216 -6.44 4.61 -6.98
N VAL A 217 -6.68 3.47 -6.30
CA VAL A 217 -6.75 2.15 -6.95
C VAL A 217 -7.60 1.20 -6.11
N GLY A 218 -8.24 0.22 -6.75
CA GLY A 218 -8.91 -0.89 -6.06
C GLY A 218 -7.93 -1.84 -5.40
N ILE A 219 -8.22 -2.34 -4.20
CA ILE A 219 -7.31 -3.21 -3.47
C ILE A 219 -7.12 -4.57 -4.15
N ASP A 220 -8.18 -5.09 -4.81
CA ASP A 220 -8.10 -6.33 -5.56
C ASP A 220 -7.24 -6.11 -6.83
N ASP A 221 -7.37 -4.96 -7.51
CA ASP A 221 -6.54 -4.59 -8.67
C ASP A 221 -5.05 -4.42 -8.28
N VAL A 222 -4.76 -4.00 -7.04
CA VAL A 222 -3.38 -3.98 -6.52
C VAL A 222 -2.84 -5.40 -6.40
N ALA A 223 -3.64 -6.34 -5.85
CA ALA A 223 -3.21 -7.73 -5.75
C ALA A 223 -2.93 -8.31 -7.14
N ASP A 224 -3.83 -8.13 -8.10
CA ASP A 224 -3.65 -8.55 -9.49
C ASP A 224 -2.38 -7.96 -10.11
N ALA A 225 -2.13 -6.66 -9.89
CA ALA A 225 -0.91 -6.01 -10.39
C ALA A 225 0.38 -6.64 -9.82
N LEU A 226 0.41 -7.00 -8.53
CA LEU A 226 1.56 -7.67 -7.93
C LEU A 226 1.76 -9.07 -8.49
N LEU A 227 0.68 -9.82 -8.72
CA LEU A 227 0.75 -11.14 -9.35
C LEU A 227 1.25 -11.04 -10.80
N LEU A 228 0.72 -10.09 -11.56
CA LEU A 228 1.17 -9.81 -12.92
C LEU A 228 2.63 -9.31 -12.98
N ALA A 229 3.05 -8.51 -12.01
CA ALA A 229 4.45 -8.07 -11.90
C ALA A 229 5.39 -9.26 -11.63
N ALA A 230 4.96 -10.25 -10.84
CA ALA A 230 5.73 -11.48 -10.67
C ALA A 230 5.84 -12.28 -11.97
N GLN A 231 4.77 -12.36 -12.75
CA GLN A 231 4.68 -13.16 -13.96
C GLN A 231 5.37 -12.51 -15.17
N ARG A 232 5.14 -11.22 -15.38
CA ARG A 232 5.46 -10.49 -16.64
C ARG A 232 6.39 -9.30 -16.43
N GLY A 233 6.56 -8.85 -15.19
CA GLY A 233 7.37 -7.67 -14.88
C GLY A 233 8.83 -7.88 -15.27
N ARG A 234 9.44 -6.87 -15.88
CA ARG A 234 10.88 -6.89 -16.20
C ARG A 234 11.71 -6.62 -14.96
N VAL A 235 12.72 -7.44 -14.72
CA VAL A 235 13.66 -7.27 -13.61
C VAL A 235 14.29 -5.87 -13.64
N GLY A 236 14.38 -5.23 -12.50
CA GLY A 236 14.93 -3.89 -12.37
C GLY A 236 13.99 -2.77 -12.85
N GLN A 237 12.73 -3.09 -13.17
CA GLN A 237 11.74 -2.09 -13.55
C GLN A 237 10.77 -1.80 -12.41
N ARG A 238 10.20 -0.60 -12.44
CA ARG A 238 9.09 -0.20 -11.59
C ARG A 238 7.85 0.08 -12.42
N TYR A 239 6.68 -0.10 -11.81
CA TYR A 239 5.37 0.06 -12.43
C TYR A 239 4.46 0.87 -11.51
N ILE A 240 3.86 1.93 -12.01
CA ILE A 240 2.83 2.70 -11.30
C ILE A 240 1.54 1.90 -11.31
N ILE A 241 1.00 1.64 -10.12
CA ILE A 241 -0.24 0.91 -9.90
C ILE A 241 -1.25 1.89 -9.31
N SER A 242 -1.93 2.58 -10.20
CA SER A 242 -2.95 3.58 -9.90
C SER A 242 -4.02 3.57 -10.99
N GLU A 243 -5.30 3.68 -10.63
CA GLU A 243 -6.37 3.72 -11.62
C GLU A 243 -6.57 5.15 -12.12
N ARG A 244 -6.73 6.12 -11.21
CA ARG A 244 -6.91 7.53 -11.55
C ARG A 244 -6.66 8.49 -10.40
N TYR A 245 -6.56 9.77 -10.72
CA TYR A 245 -6.61 10.85 -9.73
C TYR A 245 -8.06 11.13 -9.31
N MET A 246 -8.33 11.15 -8.00
CA MET A 246 -9.65 11.40 -7.42
C MET A 246 -9.56 12.51 -6.39
N THR A 247 -10.48 13.49 -6.44
CA THR A 247 -10.56 14.52 -5.41
C THR A 247 -11.12 13.95 -4.11
N GLN A 248 -10.75 14.53 -2.96
CA GLN A 248 -11.32 14.11 -1.68
C GLN A 248 -12.84 14.29 -1.65
N ARG A 249 -13.38 15.34 -2.31
CA ARG A 249 -14.82 15.54 -2.43
C ARG A 249 -15.48 14.36 -3.15
N GLU A 250 -14.95 13.91 -4.27
CA GLU A 250 -15.46 12.73 -4.98
C GLU A 250 -15.42 11.50 -4.10
N LEU A 251 -14.27 11.21 -3.48
CA LEU A 251 -14.06 10.07 -2.61
C LEU A 251 -15.16 9.96 -1.53
N VAL A 252 -15.37 11.05 -0.79
CA VAL A 252 -16.34 11.05 0.33
C VAL A 252 -17.79 11.08 -0.18
N THR A 253 -18.05 11.63 -1.38
CA THR A 253 -19.36 11.62 -2.02
C THR A 253 -19.74 10.20 -2.43
N VAL A 254 -18.87 9.50 -3.17
CA VAL A 254 -19.08 8.11 -3.57
C VAL A 254 -19.34 7.21 -2.35
N ALA A 255 -18.54 7.37 -1.30
CA ALA A 255 -18.69 6.58 -0.07
C ALA A 255 -20.02 6.84 0.65
N ALA A 256 -20.46 8.11 0.74
CA ALA A 256 -21.71 8.48 1.41
C ALA A 256 -22.92 8.00 0.61
N GLU A 257 -22.95 8.25 -0.70
CA GLU A 257 -24.06 7.87 -1.59
C GLU A 257 -24.27 6.37 -1.66
N ALA A 258 -23.18 5.58 -1.64
CA ALA A 258 -23.24 4.11 -1.68
C ALA A 258 -24.08 3.50 -0.55
N VAL A 259 -24.18 4.17 0.59
CA VAL A 259 -24.90 3.68 1.78
C VAL A 259 -26.08 4.56 2.16
N GLY A 260 -26.46 5.53 1.29
CA GLY A 260 -27.58 6.42 1.49
C GLY A 260 -27.39 7.50 2.56
N THR A 261 -26.14 7.78 2.98
CA THR A 261 -25.82 8.90 3.86
C THR A 261 -25.64 10.20 3.08
N ARG A 262 -25.75 11.35 3.75
CA ARG A 262 -25.57 12.64 3.08
C ARG A 262 -24.09 12.97 2.94
N PRO A 263 -23.60 13.24 1.72
CA PRO A 263 -22.22 13.67 1.54
C PRO A 263 -21.97 15.05 2.19
N PRO A 264 -20.73 15.33 2.64
CA PRO A 264 -20.39 16.61 3.22
C PRO A 264 -20.52 17.74 2.20
N ARG A 265 -21.19 18.84 2.60
CA ARG A 265 -21.41 20.01 1.74
C ARG A 265 -20.42 21.13 1.96
N LEU A 266 -19.81 21.18 3.14
CA LEU A 266 -18.88 22.24 3.53
C LEU A 266 -17.47 21.89 3.04
N GLY A 267 -16.92 22.70 2.13
CA GLY A 267 -15.52 22.61 1.73
C GLY A 267 -14.66 23.56 2.55
N ILE A 268 -13.70 23.04 3.31
CA ILE A 268 -12.72 23.87 4.03
C ILE A 268 -11.45 24.06 3.21
N PRO A 269 -10.80 25.23 3.24
CA PRO A 269 -9.53 25.44 2.55
C PRO A 269 -8.38 24.78 3.31
N MET A 270 -7.31 24.44 2.59
CA MET A 270 -6.13 23.77 3.18
C MET A 270 -5.46 24.61 4.28
N SER A 271 -5.58 25.95 4.23
CA SER A 271 -5.08 26.85 5.29
C SER A 271 -5.67 26.54 6.67
N VAL A 272 -6.93 26.12 6.74
CA VAL A 272 -7.56 25.68 8.00
C VAL A 272 -6.92 24.39 8.50
N VAL A 273 -6.65 23.43 7.60
CA VAL A 273 -5.97 22.17 7.95
C VAL A 273 -4.56 22.45 8.47
N HIS A 274 -3.82 23.36 7.83
CA HIS A 274 -2.51 23.79 8.32
C HIS A 274 -2.58 24.44 9.70
N GLY A 275 -3.59 25.30 9.95
CA GLY A 275 -3.81 25.88 11.28
C GLY A 275 -3.99 24.80 12.36
N PHE A 276 -4.84 23.80 12.10
CA PHE A 276 -5.01 22.65 12.99
C PHE A 276 -3.72 21.83 13.16
N ALA A 277 -2.99 21.58 12.10
CA ALA A 277 -1.74 20.83 12.13
C ALA A 277 -0.68 21.53 13.01
N HIS A 278 -0.58 22.86 12.94
CA HIS A 278 0.31 23.63 13.82
C HIS A 278 -0.06 23.50 15.30
N VAL A 279 -1.35 23.58 15.63
CA VAL A 279 -1.84 23.41 17.01
C VAL A 279 -1.58 21.96 17.47
N SER A 280 -1.86 20.97 16.62
CA SER A 280 -1.63 19.55 16.92
C SER A 280 -0.15 19.27 17.21
N ASP A 281 0.76 19.81 16.41
CA ASP A 281 2.20 19.65 16.63
C ASP A 281 2.65 20.28 17.95
N ALA A 282 2.12 21.46 18.29
CA ALA A 282 2.41 22.12 19.57
C ALA A 282 1.92 21.28 20.75
N VAL A 283 0.67 20.79 20.69
CA VAL A 283 0.10 19.88 21.70
C VAL A 283 0.90 18.58 21.80
N GLY A 284 1.21 17.97 20.66
CA GLY A 284 2.04 16.76 20.61
C GLY A 284 3.43 16.98 21.23
N ALA A 285 4.02 18.19 21.03
CA ALA A 285 5.29 18.57 21.63
C ALA A 285 5.22 18.63 23.16
N VAL A 286 4.16 19.25 23.71
CA VAL A 286 3.96 19.37 25.15
C VAL A 286 3.74 18.01 25.80
N PHE A 287 2.88 17.19 25.19
CA PHE A 287 2.49 15.89 25.77
C PHE A 287 3.39 14.73 25.31
N ARG A 288 4.42 14.98 24.48
CA ARG A 288 5.32 13.96 23.90
C ARG A 288 4.55 12.81 23.23
N ARG A 289 3.46 13.13 22.51
CA ARG A 289 2.63 12.13 21.81
C ARG A 289 2.64 12.41 20.31
N ASP A 290 2.63 11.34 19.53
CA ASP A 290 2.41 11.41 18.09
C ASP A 290 0.92 11.67 17.83
N ILE A 291 0.62 12.70 17.02
CA ILE A 291 -0.75 13.06 16.68
C ILE A 291 -0.94 12.85 15.18
N PRO A 292 -2.00 12.14 14.74
CA PRO A 292 -2.22 11.79 13.33
C PRO A 292 -2.26 12.97 12.36
N ILE A 293 -2.77 14.13 12.83
CA ILE A 293 -2.80 15.37 12.04
C ILE A 293 -1.59 16.21 12.41
N SER A 294 -0.47 16.00 11.72
CA SER A 294 0.76 16.76 11.85
C SER A 294 0.96 17.66 10.61
N ARG A 295 1.88 18.64 10.69
CA ARG A 295 2.27 19.44 9.50
C ARG A 295 2.79 18.54 8.37
N GLN A 296 3.47 17.46 8.70
CA GLN A 296 4.00 16.53 7.73
C GLN A 296 2.88 15.74 7.03
N SER A 297 1.90 15.22 7.79
CA SER A 297 0.74 14.54 7.20
C SER A 297 -0.13 15.50 6.38
N ALA A 298 -0.29 16.76 6.81
CA ALA A 298 -1.03 17.78 6.07
C ALA A 298 -0.36 18.11 4.72
N ARG A 299 0.97 18.19 4.66
CA ARG A 299 1.71 18.40 3.40
C ARG A 299 1.52 17.27 2.39
N LEU A 300 1.45 16.02 2.84
CA LEU A 300 1.24 14.88 1.94
C LEU A 300 -0.11 14.95 1.20
N PHE A 301 -1.10 15.66 1.72
CA PHE A 301 -2.36 15.90 1.00
C PHE A 301 -2.23 16.88 -0.17
N GLU A 302 -1.23 17.76 -0.16
CA GLU A 302 -1.01 18.76 -1.21
C GLU A 302 -0.01 18.28 -2.27
N LEU A 303 0.90 17.39 -1.88
CA LEU A 303 1.99 16.91 -2.72
C LEU A 303 1.53 15.69 -3.54
N THR A 304 0.58 15.92 -4.42
CA THR A 304 0.00 14.90 -5.29
C THR A 304 -0.24 15.45 -6.70
N SER A 305 -0.17 14.60 -7.70
CA SER A 305 -0.50 14.90 -9.09
C SER A 305 -1.01 13.66 -9.81
N PRO A 306 -1.68 13.82 -10.97
CA PRO A 306 -1.99 12.68 -11.83
C PRO A 306 -0.74 11.89 -12.22
N ALA A 307 -0.89 10.56 -12.30
CA ALA A 307 0.16 9.64 -12.72
C ALA A 307 -0.37 8.63 -13.74
N SER A 308 0.46 8.30 -14.75
CA SER A 308 0.09 7.33 -15.78
C SER A 308 0.42 5.91 -15.34
N HIS A 309 -0.51 4.98 -15.58
CA HIS A 309 -0.30 3.54 -15.46
C HIS A 309 -0.10 2.83 -16.82
N ASP A 310 0.14 3.57 -17.89
CA ASP A 310 0.27 3.04 -19.24
C ASP A 310 1.33 1.96 -19.37
N LYS A 311 2.44 2.09 -18.62
CA LYS A 311 3.50 1.09 -18.58
C LYS A 311 3.02 -0.23 -17.99
N ALA A 312 2.28 -0.19 -16.89
CA ALA A 312 1.69 -1.38 -16.28
C ALA A 312 0.67 -2.05 -17.23
N THR A 313 -0.16 -1.25 -17.89
CA THR A 313 -1.10 -1.76 -18.91
C THR A 313 -0.38 -2.43 -20.07
N ARG A 314 0.63 -1.77 -20.63
CA ARG A 314 1.35 -2.26 -21.81
C ARG A 314 2.22 -3.49 -21.52
N GLU A 315 2.94 -3.48 -20.39
CA GLU A 315 3.95 -4.50 -20.11
C GLU A 315 3.44 -5.64 -19.23
N LEU A 316 2.52 -5.37 -18.32
CA LEU A 316 1.94 -6.39 -17.46
C LEU A 316 0.59 -6.90 -17.98
N GLY A 317 -0.08 -6.16 -18.85
CA GLY A 317 -1.46 -6.42 -19.26
C GLY A 317 -2.45 -6.11 -18.13
N TRP A 318 -2.09 -5.17 -17.24
CA TRP A 318 -2.93 -4.77 -16.11
C TRP A 318 -3.98 -3.75 -16.53
N HIS A 319 -5.24 -4.04 -16.21
CA HIS A 319 -6.40 -3.20 -16.52
C HIS A 319 -7.24 -3.02 -15.26
N PRO A 320 -7.11 -1.87 -14.56
CA PRO A 320 -7.83 -1.65 -13.31
C PRO A 320 -9.33 -1.46 -13.54
N THR A 321 -10.08 -1.87 -12.54
CA THR A 321 -11.52 -1.58 -12.42
C THR A 321 -11.71 -0.17 -11.84
N PRO A 322 -12.78 0.59 -12.21
CA PRO A 322 -13.05 1.87 -11.59
C PRO A 322 -13.07 1.78 -10.05
N THR A 323 -12.23 2.58 -9.39
CA THR A 323 -12.00 2.54 -7.93
C THR A 323 -13.28 2.83 -7.14
N GLU A 324 -14.26 3.51 -7.73
CA GLU A 324 -15.58 3.75 -7.13
C GLU A 324 -16.25 2.47 -6.66
N HIS A 325 -16.15 1.37 -7.40
CA HIS A 325 -16.71 0.07 -7.02
C HIS A 325 -16.13 -0.43 -5.69
N PHE A 326 -14.83 -0.24 -5.50
CA PHE A 326 -14.14 -0.66 -4.28
C PHE A 326 -14.46 0.25 -3.10
N ILE A 327 -14.59 1.56 -3.34
CA ILE A 327 -15.01 2.53 -2.33
C ILE A 327 -16.43 2.22 -1.85
N GLN A 328 -17.36 1.92 -2.76
CA GLN A 328 -18.73 1.56 -2.45
C GLN A 328 -18.80 0.28 -1.60
N ARG A 329 -18.07 -0.76 -1.98
CA ARG A 329 -17.97 -2.01 -1.21
C ARG A 329 -17.36 -1.79 0.18
N ALA A 330 -16.31 -0.96 0.28
CA ALA A 330 -15.71 -0.58 1.56
C ALA A 330 -16.70 0.17 2.44
N ALA A 331 -17.41 1.16 1.91
CA ALA A 331 -18.43 1.93 2.61
C ALA A 331 -19.51 1.02 3.21
N GLN A 332 -20.04 0.07 2.43
CA GLN A 332 -21.02 -0.91 2.90
C GLN A 332 -20.44 -1.76 4.04
N THR A 333 -19.20 -2.25 3.89
CA THR A 333 -18.54 -3.05 4.92
C THR A 333 -18.39 -2.29 6.25
N TYR A 334 -18.10 -0.99 6.23
CA TYR A 334 -17.99 -0.18 7.44
C TYR A 334 -19.35 0.00 8.15
N VAL A 335 -20.43 0.20 7.37
CA VAL A 335 -21.79 0.30 7.92
C VAL A 335 -22.22 -1.01 8.57
N ASP A 336 -22.00 -2.14 7.90
CA ASP A 336 -22.38 -3.47 8.39
C ASP A 336 -21.64 -3.83 9.67
N ARG A 337 -20.34 -3.51 9.76
CA ARG A 337 -19.57 -3.66 11.00
C ARG A 337 -20.07 -2.77 12.12
N GLY A 338 -20.41 -1.51 11.81
CA GLY A 338 -21.00 -0.58 12.78
C GLY A 338 -22.32 -1.09 13.34
N ARG A 339 -23.16 -1.69 12.51
CA ARG A 339 -24.44 -2.32 12.93
C ARG A 339 -24.22 -3.56 13.77
N ALA A 340 -23.26 -4.41 13.42
CA ALA A 340 -22.94 -5.61 14.18
C ALA A 340 -22.47 -5.30 15.60
N ILE A 341 -21.71 -4.22 15.79
CA ILE A 341 -21.26 -3.76 17.12
C ILE A 341 -22.40 -3.17 17.93
N SER A 342 -23.41 -2.58 17.27
CA SER A 342 -24.55 -1.91 17.91
C SER A 342 -25.71 -2.86 18.24
N SER A 343 -25.71 -4.08 17.68
CA SER A 343 -26.73 -5.08 17.97
C SER A 343 -26.40 -5.79 19.28
N PRO A 344 -27.32 -5.82 20.26
CA PRO A 344 -27.10 -6.63 21.47
C PRO A 344 -26.95 -8.10 21.09
N ALA A 345 -25.97 -8.79 21.71
CA ALA A 345 -25.80 -10.22 21.53
C ALA A 345 -27.14 -10.92 21.79
N PRO A 346 -27.53 -11.93 20.99
CA PRO A 346 -28.72 -12.71 21.29
C PRO A 346 -28.56 -13.34 22.67
N ARG A 347 -29.58 -13.13 23.55
CA ARG A 347 -29.64 -13.67 24.91
C ARG A 347 -29.79 -15.20 24.89
#